data_5b150713c5dc4fa8677a5815d641aa64
#
_entry.id   5b150713c5dc4fa8677a5815d641aa64
#
_cell.length_a   1.000
_cell.length_b   1.000
_cell.length_c   1.000
_cell.angle_alpha   90.00
_cell.angle_beta   90.00
_cell.angle_gamma   90.00
#
_symmetry.space_group_name_H-M   'P 1'
#
loop_
_entity.id
_entity.type
_entity.pdbx_description
1 polymer ?
#
loop_
_entity_poly.entity_id
_entity_poly.type
_entity_poly.pdbx_seq_one_letter_code
_entity_poly.pdbx_strand_id
1 'polypeptide(L)'
;RSTLFPYTTLFRSTNLLLGGVAFLLYLPYLLKLLVLNARLKEPLENPVAASVLPTFTMATLLLAGYVKPYAPEAGAAVWYAGLVGHALLILWFSWMFLKGFALKKVFPSWFIVYMGIAVASASAPVTGRLDIGRMAFWFAFVSYFCLLPFVCWRLWKVGQVPDAARPTAVILAVPASMLLVGYMVSFEVKEPPLVWLLLVLSLCFYGVGVSYLLRLCRTSFTPGHAAFAFPLVISALAVQMTAGHTGLAWMAVLGHVQTAIAVLVVLWVLGGYLKFLFPK
;
A
#
# COMPACT_ATOMS: atom_id res chain seq x y z
N ARG A 1 -22.20 -31.70 8.21
CA ARG A 1 -21.35 -31.70 6.96
C ARG A 1 -21.93 -30.90 5.78
N SER A 2 -23.08 -30.23 5.87
CA SER A 2 -23.74 -29.57 4.72
C SER A 2 -23.88 -28.04 4.77
N THR A 3 -23.31 -27.38 5.74
CA THR A 3 -23.47 -25.91 5.91
C THR A 3 -22.28 -25.06 5.47
N LEU A 4 -21.18 -25.66 4.99
CA LEU A 4 -19.98 -24.96 4.55
C LEU A 4 -19.98 -24.51 3.08
N PHE A 5 -20.85 -25.07 2.26
CA PHE A 5 -20.85 -24.85 0.80
C PHE A 5 -21.30 -23.47 0.31
N PRO A 6 -22.32 -22.80 0.87
CA PRO A 6 -22.72 -21.48 0.36
C PRO A 6 -21.69 -20.37 0.67
N TYR A 7 -21.02 -20.45 1.83
CA TYR A 7 -20.02 -19.43 2.22
C TYR A 7 -18.74 -19.50 1.37
N THR A 8 -18.29 -20.70 1.00
CA THR A 8 -17.08 -20.88 0.17
C THR A 8 -17.31 -20.43 -1.27
N THR A 9 -18.48 -20.70 -1.86
CA THR A 9 -18.83 -20.25 -3.21
C THR A 9 -19.02 -18.74 -3.29
N LEU A 10 -19.72 -18.15 -2.32
CA LEU A 10 -19.92 -16.70 -2.25
C LEU A 10 -18.60 -15.97 -2.08
N PHE A 11 -17.73 -16.46 -1.19
CA PHE A 11 -16.41 -15.89 -0.98
C PHE A 11 -15.52 -15.98 -2.22
N ARG A 12 -15.57 -17.10 -2.93
CA ARG A 12 -14.84 -17.30 -4.20
C ARG A 12 -15.34 -16.38 -5.31
N SER A 13 -16.65 -16.23 -5.44
CA SER A 13 -17.26 -15.32 -6.43
C SER A 13 -16.94 -13.86 -6.14
N THR A 14 -17.00 -13.46 -4.86
CA THR A 14 -16.65 -12.11 -4.44
C THR A 14 -15.18 -11.81 -4.73
N ASN A 15 -14.27 -12.74 -4.44
CA ASN A 15 -12.85 -12.58 -4.76
C ASN A 15 -12.61 -12.47 -6.27
N LEU A 16 -13.27 -13.28 -7.09
CA LEU A 16 -13.18 -13.16 -8.55
C LEU A 16 -13.63 -11.79 -9.05
N LEU A 17 -14.74 -11.30 -8.54
CA LEU A 17 -15.32 -10.02 -8.92
C LEU A 17 -14.38 -8.88 -8.54
N LEU A 18 -13.87 -8.87 -7.30
CA LEU A 18 -12.93 -7.87 -6.83
C LEU A 18 -11.59 -7.93 -7.58
N GLY A 19 -11.06 -9.14 -7.82
CA GLY A 19 -9.85 -9.34 -8.61
C GLY A 19 -10.03 -8.89 -10.06
N GLY A 20 -11.18 -9.17 -10.68
CA GLY A 20 -11.52 -8.71 -12.03
C GLY A 20 -11.60 -7.17 -12.12
N VAL A 21 -12.27 -6.52 -11.17
CA VAL A 21 -12.32 -5.05 -11.09
C VAL A 21 -10.93 -4.47 -10.90
N ALA A 22 -10.14 -5.04 -9.98
CA ALA A 22 -8.77 -4.59 -9.75
C ALA A 22 -7.90 -4.72 -11.00
N PHE A 23 -8.02 -5.84 -11.74
CA PHE A 23 -7.30 -6.05 -12.99
C PHE A 23 -7.74 -5.08 -14.08
N LEU A 24 -9.05 -4.81 -14.23
CA LEU A 24 -9.57 -3.83 -15.18
C LEU A 24 -9.06 -2.41 -14.91
N LEU A 25 -8.90 -2.03 -13.65
CA LEU A 25 -8.32 -0.74 -13.26
C LEU A 25 -6.80 -0.70 -13.47
N TYR A 26 -6.13 -1.85 -13.31
CA TYR A 26 -4.69 -1.98 -13.50
C TYR A 26 -4.27 -1.96 -14.99
N LEU A 27 -5.09 -2.55 -15.86
CA LEU A 27 -4.79 -2.74 -17.28
C LEU A 27 -4.46 -1.43 -18.06
N PRO A 28 -5.24 -0.34 -17.93
CA PRO A 28 -4.91 0.93 -18.60
C PRO A 28 -3.55 1.48 -18.20
N TYR A 29 -3.16 1.29 -16.93
CA TYR A 29 -1.87 1.75 -16.44
C TYR A 29 -0.73 0.89 -16.98
N LEU A 30 -0.91 -0.44 -17.05
CA LEU A 30 0.02 -1.34 -17.70
C LEU A 30 0.21 -0.98 -19.18
N LEU A 31 -0.88 -0.78 -19.92
CA LEU A 31 -0.84 -0.39 -21.31
C LEU A 31 -0.13 0.96 -21.50
N LYS A 32 -0.38 1.92 -20.62
CA LYS A 32 0.31 3.21 -20.64
C LYS A 32 1.82 3.06 -20.45
N LEU A 33 2.27 2.21 -19.54
CA LEU A 33 3.70 1.95 -19.31
C LEU A 33 4.36 1.28 -20.54
N LEU A 34 3.65 0.36 -21.20
CA LEU A 34 4.17 -0.37 -22.37
C LEU A 34 4.19 0.48 -23.64
N VAL A 35 3.15 1.28 -23.89
CA VAL A 35 2.95 1.99 -25.16
C VAL A 35 3.55 3.41 -25.14
N LEU A 36 3.52 4.12 -24.02
CA LEU A 36 3.86 5.55 -23.94
C LEU A 36 5.25 5.81 -23.36
N ASN A 37 6.19 4.89 -23.55
CA ASN A 37 7.52 4.91 -22.95
C ASN A 37 8.29 6.25 -23.15
N ALA A 38 8.17 6.87 -24.31
CA ALA A 38 8.83 8.14 -24.62
C ALA A 38 8.26 9.36 -23.86
N ARG A 39 6.97 9.33 -23.49
CA ARG A 39 6.29 10.44 -22.77
C ARG A 39 6.41 10.35 -21.25
N LEU A 40 7.06 9.32 -20.73
CA LEU A 40 7.24 9.11 -19.29
C LEU A 40 8.48 9.85 -18.73
N LYS A 41 9.40 10.32 -19.57
CA LYS A 41 10.65 10.96 -19.11
C LYS A 41 10.38 12.17 -18.21
N GLU A 42 9.59 13.11 -18.69
CA GLU A 42 9.31 14.35 -17.95
C GLU A 42 8.60 14.14 -16.60
N PRO A 43 7.53 13.32 -16.49
CA PRO A 43 6.94 12.97 -15.20
C PRO A 43 7.90 12.24 -14.25
N LEU A 44 8.83 11.43 -14.77
CA LEU A 44 9.76 10.65 -13.96
C LEU A 44 10.92 11.48 -13.38
N GLU A 45 11.17 12.68 -13.90
CA GLU A 45 12.10 13.64 -13.31
C GLU A 45 11.53 14.34 -12.06
N ASN A 46 10.20 14.30 -11.89
CA ASN A 46 9.54 14.82 -10.70
C ASN A 46 9.61 13.79 -9.55
N PRO A 47 10.23 14.11 -8.40
CA PRO A 47 10.41 13.15 -7.30
C PRO A 47 9.09 12.62 -6.71
N VAL A 48 8.00 13.40 -6.77
CA VAL A 48 6.68 12.95 -6.29
C VAL A 48 6.08 11.94 -7.27
N ALA A 49 6.06 12.25 -8.56
CA ALA A 49 5.52 11.35 -9.58
C ALA A 49 6.34 10.06 -9.69
N ALA A 50 7.67 10.17 -9.68
CA ALA A 50 8.59 9.04 -9.69
C ALA A 50 8.39 8.11 -8.48
N SER A 51 8.20 8.68 -7.29
CA SER A 51 8.02 7.89 -6.06
C SER A 51 6.68 7.16 -5.97
N VAL A 52 5.69 7.52 -6.78
CA VAL A 52 4.39 6.81 -6.86
C VAL A 52 4.44 5.64 -7.85
N LEU A 53 5.39 5.62 -8.79
CA LEU A 53 5.49 4.56 -9.79
C LEU A 53 5.52 3.13 -9.21
N PRO A 54 6.20 2.84 -8.08
CA PRO A 54 6.22 1.49 -7.51
C PRO A 54 4.87 0.97 -7.01
N THR A 55 3.83 1.81 -6.92
CA THR A 55 2.46 1.32 -6.66
C THR A 55 2.01 0.31 -7.70
N PHE A 56 2.52 0.42 -8.94
CA PHE A 56 2.28 -0.55 -10.00
C PHE A 56 2.78 -1.94 -9.63
N THR A 57 4.02 -2.06 -9.17
CA THR A 57 4.60 -3.35 -8.77
C THR A 57 3.98 -3.89 -7.49
N MET A 58 3.56 -3.01 -6.56
CA MET A 58 2.77 -3.41 -5.39
C MET A 58 1.43 -4.01 -5.80
N ALA A 59 0.73 -3.39 -6.74
CA ALA A 59 -0.52 -3.92 -7.29
C ALA A 59 -0.30 -5.27 -7.99
N THR A 60 0.80 -5.43 -8.75
CA THR A 60 1.19 -6.70 -9.36
C THR A 60 1.35 -7.81 -8.32
N LEU A 61 2.04 -7.54 -7.21
CA LEU A 61 2.21 -8.48 -6.10
C LEU A 61 0.86 -8.91 -5.48
N LEU A 62 -0.07 -7.98 -5.32
CA LEU A 62 -1.41 -8.27 -4.77
C LEU A 62 -2.27 -9.03 -5.78
N LEU A 63 -2.24 -8.67 -7.06
CA LEU A 63 -2.98 -9.35 -8.12
C LEU A 63 -2.55 -10.81 -8.29
N ALA A 64 -1.29 -11.13 -8.01
CA ALA A 64 -0.80 -12.50 -7.99
C ALA A 64 -1.63 -13.42 -7.06
N GLY A 65 -2.13 -12.88 -5.93
CA GLY A 65 -3.00 -13.60 -5.01
C GLY A 65 -4.36 -13.97 -5.60
N TYR A 66 -4.87 -13.17 -6.54
CA TYR A 66 -6.12 -13.48 -7.25
C TYR A 66 -5.92 -14.48 -8.39
N VAL A 67 -4.74 -14.52 -9.00
CA VAL A 67 -4.39 -15.48 -10.06
C VAL A 67 -4.08 -16.86 -9.49
N LYS A 68 -3.39 -16.93 -8.34
CA LYS A 68 -2.88 -18.14 -7.71
C LYS A 68 -3.90 -19.29 -7.59
N PRO A 69 -5.16 -19.06 -7.15
CA PRO A 69 -6.16 -20.13 -6.98
C PRO A 69 -6.56 -20.82 -8.28
N TYR A 70 -6.37 -20.17 -9.44
CA TYR A 70 -6.78 -20.66 -10.77
C TYR A 70 -5.60 -21.14 -11.61
N ALA A 71 -4.46 -20.47 -11.49
CA ALA A 71 -3.24 -20.78 -12.21
C ALA A 71 -2.03 -20.59 -11.27
N PRO A 72 -1.66 -21.63 -10.48
CA PRO A 72 -0.65 -21.53 -9.43
C PRO A 72 0.72 -21.04 -9.93
N GLU A 73 1.17 -21.54 -11.07
CA GLU A 73 2.46 -21.16 -11.68
C GLU A 73 2.43 -19.72 -12.21
N ALA A 74 1.33 -19.33 -12.89
CA ALA A 74 1.15 -17.98 -13.36
C ALA A 74 1.08 -16.98 -12.19
N GLY A 75 0.37 -17.33 -11.12
CA GLY A 75 0.33 -16.52 -9.90
C GLY A 75 1.73 -16.33 -9.29
N ALA A 76 2.51 -17.39 -9.22
CA ALA A 76 3.90 -17.30 -8.76
C ALA A 76 4.76 -16.43 -9.69
N ALA A 77 4.66 -16.61 -11.01
CA ALA A 77 5.39 -15.80 -11.99
C ALA A 77 5.05 -14.31 -11.89
N VAL A 78 3.76 -13.97 -11.76
CA VAL A 78 3.31 -12.58 -11.55
C VAL A 78 3.87 -12.01 -10.26
N TRP A 79 3.90 -12.79 -9.17
CA TRP A 79 4.45 -12.35 -7.90
C TRP A 79 5.95 -12.05 -8.02
N TYR A 80 6.74 -12.95 -8.63
CA TYR A 80 8.17 -12.72 -8.85
C TYR A 80 8.42 -11.51 -9.77
N ALA A 81 7.63 -11.33 -10.82
CA ALA A 81 7.71 -10.16 -11.69
C ALA A 81 7.47 -8.86 -10.91
N GLY A 82 6.46 -8.85 -10.03
CA GLY A 82 6.19 -7.73 -9.13
C GLY A 82 7.35 -7.43 -8.18
N LEU A 83 7.92 -8.47 -7.56
CA LEU A 83 9.04 -8.34 -6.62
C LEU A 83 10.31 -7.81 -7.31
N VAL A 84 10.70 -8.42 -8.42
CA VAL A 84 11.90 -8.01 -9.19
C VAL A 84 11.69 -6.59 -9.74
N GLY A 85 10.52 -6.32 -10.32
CA GLY A 85 10.19 -4.98 -10.81
C GLY A 85 10.26 -3.92 -9.70
N HIS A 86 9.78 -4.24 -8.49
CA HIS A 86 9.87 -3.33 -7.35
C HIS A 86 11.32 -3.08 -6.92
N ALA A 87 12.13 -4.12 -6.85
CA ALA A 87 13.56 -4.00 -6.53
C ALA A 87 14.31 -3.15 -7.56
N LEU A 88 14.03 -3.32 -8.85
CA LEU A 88 14.60 -2.51 -9.91
C LEU A 88 14.17 -1.03 -9.79
N LEU A 89 12.92 -0.77 -9.43
CA LEU A 89 12.45 0.61 -9.18
C LEU A 89 13.10 1.24 -7.96
N ILE A 90 13.39 0.49 -6.89
CA ILE A 90 14.16 0.99 -5.75
C ILE A 90 15.57 1.41 -6.22
N LEU A 91 16.26 0.56 -6.98
CA LEU A 91 17.61 0.85 -7.49
C LEU A 91 17.60 2.09 -8.40
N TRP A 92 16.66 2.14 -9.35
CA TRP A 92 16.50 3.26 -10.27
C TRP A 92 16.20 4.57 -9.53
N PHE A 93 15.24 4.56 -8.61
CA PHE A 93 14.87 5.75 -7.83
C PHE A 93 16.03 6.24 -6.96
N SER A 94 16.73 5.32 -6.32
CA SER A 94 17.90 5.63 -5.51
C SER A 94 19.01 6.28 -6.37
N TRP A 95 19.27 5.74 -7.56
CA TRP A 95 20.22 6.31 -8.50
C TRP A 95 19.86 7.74 -8.92
N MET A 96 18.57 7.97 -9.24
CA MET A 96 18.11 9.27 -9.72
C MET A 96 18.08 10.37 -8.64
N PHE A 97 17.65 10.01 -7.42
CA PHE A 97 17.32 11.02 -6.40
C PHE A 97 18.24 11.06 -5.18
N LEU A 98 19.02 10.00 -4.92
CA LEU A 98 20.00 10.05 -3.81
C LEU A 98 21.31 10.73 -4.19
N LYS A 99 21.74 10.69 -5.46
CA LYS A 99 22.96 11.37 -5.90
C LYS A 99 22.92 12.90 -5.70
N GLY A 100 21.75 13.50 -5.86
CA GLY A 100 21.52 14.92 -5.60
C GLY A 100 20.58 15.11 -4.41
N PHE A 101 20.84 14.41 -3.30
CA PHE A 101 19.97 14.43 -2.12
C PHE A 101 19.72 15.87 -1.65
N ALA A 102 18.45 16.23 -1.55
CA ALA A 102 18.03 17.50 -0.96
C ALA A 102 16.76 17.22 -0.11
N LEU A 103 16.78 17.66 1.14
CA LEU A 103 15.66 17.44 2.06
C LEU A 103 14.32 17.96 1.51
N LYS A 104 14.34 19.05 0.72
CA LYS A 104 13.15 19.61 0.05
C LYS A 104 12.48 18.63 -0.92
N LYS A 105 13.22 17.65 -1.45
CA LYS A 105 12.75 16.64 -2.40
C LYS A 105 12.22 15.36 -1.71
N VAL A 106 12.39 15.23 -0.40
CA VAL A 106 11.91 14.08 0.37
C VAL A 106 10.44 14.27 0.70
N PHE A 107 9.58 13.47 0.10
CA PHE A 107 8.13 13.49 0.31
C PHE A 107 7.65 12.22 1.03
N PRO A 108 6.47 12.22 1.69
CA PRO A 108 5.88 11.01 2.25
C PRO A 108 5.73 9.87 1.24
N SER A 109 5.57 10.18 -0.04
CA SER A 109 5.52 9.18 -1.13
C SER A 109 6.82 8.38 -1.32
N TRP A 110 7.96 8.82 -0.77
CA TRP A 110 9.19 8.03 -0.79
C TRP A 110 9.05 6.70 -0.02
N PHE A 111 8.13 6.64 0.94
CA PHE A 111 7.79 5.37 1.59
C PHE A 111 7.25 4.34 0.60
N ILE A 112 6.57 4.75 -0.46
CA ILE A 112 6.08 3.81 -1.48
C ILE A 112 7.26 3.09 -2.15
N VAL A 113 8.34 3.80 -2.41
CA VAL A 113 9.53 3.24 -3.05
C VAL A 113 10.22 2.20 -2.15
N TYR A 114 10.58 2.60 -0.94
CA TYR A 114 11.42 1.76 -0.07
C TYR A 114 10.61 0.79 0.78
N MET A 115 9.40 1.20 1.18
CA MET A 115 8.54 0.38 2.03
C MET A 115 7.57 -0.49 1.23
N GLY A 116 7.28 -0.13 -0.03
CA GLY A 116 6.35 -0.86 -0.87
C GLY A 116 6.73 -2.33 -1.09
N ILE A 117 8.02 -2.66 -0.99
CA ILE A 117 8.49 -4.05 -1.06
C ILE A 117 7.94 -4.91 0.08
N ALA A 118 7.48 -4.33 1.20
CA ALA A 118 6.81 -5.05 2.28
C ALA A 118 5.49 -5.71 1.82
N VAL A 119 4.91 -5.28 0.69
CA VAL A 119 3.79 -6.00 0.07
C VAL A 119 4.18 -7.42 -0.32
N ALA A 120 5.43 -7.66 -0.71
CA ALA A 120 5.92 -9.01 -0.96
C ALA A 120 5.92 -9.86 0.32
N SER A 121 6.21 -9.26 1.49
CA SER A 121 6.07 -9.94 2.78
C SER A 121 4.61 -10.32 3.07
N ALA A 122 3.68 -9.38 2.89
CA ALA A 122 2.26 -9.63 3.12
C ALA A 122 1.63 -10.63 2.13
N SER A 123 2.18 -10.75 0.92
CA SER A 123 1.71 -11.64 -0.14
C SER A 123 2.60 -12.90 -0.33
N ALA A 124 3.59 -13.13 0.51
CA ALA A 124 4.50 -14.27 0.43
C ALA A 124 3.81 -15.67 0.37
N PRO A 125 2.63 -15.89 0.99
CA PRO A 125 1.89 -17.14 0.84
C PRO A 125 1.50 -17.49 -0.59
N VAL A 126 1.46 -16.52 -1.51
CA VAL A 126 1.20 -16.76 -2.94
C VAL A 126 2.19 -17.76 -3.53
N THR A 127 3.46 -17.67 -3.14
CA THR A 127 4.52 -18.56 -3.61
C THR A 127 4.95 -19.60 -2.57
N GLY A 128 4.50 -19.43 -1.31
CA GLY A 128 4.99 -20.21 -0.17
C GLY A 128 6.41 -19.83 0.28
N ARG A 129 7.03 -18.82 -0.35
CA ARG A 129 8.40 -18.36 -0.06
C ARG A 129 8.40 -17.32 1.07
N LEU A 130 8.07 -17.78 2.28
CA LEU A 130 8.10 -16.94 3.48
C LEU A 130 9.50 -16.41 3.80
N ASP A 131 10.55 -17.12 3.38
CA ASP A 131 11.94 -16.67 3.46
C ASP A 131 12.15 -15.33 2.72
N ILE A 132 11.69 -15.25 1.47
CA ILE A 132 11.73 -14.02 0.68
C ILE A 132 10.84 -12.94 1.32
N GLY A 133 9.67 -13.32 1.82
CA GLY A 133 8.78 -12.42 2.57
C GLY A 133 9.48 -11.80 3.78
N ARG A 134 10.22 -12.59 4.55
CA ARG A 134 11.02 -12.11 5.70
C ARG A 134 12.15 -11.17 5.27
N MET A 135 12.84 -11.47 4.18
CA MET A 135 13.87 -10.58 3.63
C MET A 135 13.27 -9.22 3.21
N ALA A 136 12.13 -9.24 2.51
CA ALA A 136 11.42 -8.02 2.12
C ALA A 136 10.95 -7.21 3.34
N PHE A 137 10.48 -7.89 4.39
CA PHE A 137 10.12 -7.26 5.66
C PHE A 137 11.31 -6.52 6.28
N TRP A 138 12.44 -7.18 6.46
CA TRP A 138 13.60 -6.56 7.12
C TRP A 138 14.18 -5.41 6.32
N PHE A 139 14.23 -5.52 5.00
CA PHE A 139 14.62 -4.39 4.14
C PHE A 139 13.68 -3.19 4.35
N ALA A 140 12.38 -3.43 4.31
CA ALA A 140 11.38 -2.39 4.52
C ALA A 140 11.44 -1.82 5.93
N PHE A 141 11.65 -2.64 6.95
CA PHE A 141 11.77 -2.23 8.35
C PHE A 141 12.93 -1.26 8.55
N VAL A 142 14.13 -1.63 8.07
CA VAL A 142 15.30 -0.75 8.14
C VAL A 142 15.05 0.54 7.36
N SER A 143 14.50 0.43 6.13
CA SER A 143 14.17 1.60 5.30
C SER A 143 13.18 2.53 5.99
N TYR A 144 12.20 2.00 6.72
CA TYR A 144 11.23 2.80 7.47
C TYR A 144 11.91 3.68 8.52
N PHE A 145 12.70 3.07 9.39
CA PHE A 145 13.37 3.81 10.46
C PHE A 145 14.46 4.76 9.94
N CYS A 146 15.08 4.44 8.81
CA CYS A 146 16.01 5.36 8.15
C CYS A 146 15.27 6.55 7.52
N LEU A 147 14.15 6.33 6.84
CA LEU A 147 13.44 7.37 6.09
C LEU A 147 12.56 8.26 6.97
N LEU A 148 11.96 7.69 8.03
CA LEU A 148 11.00 8.38 8.89
C LEU A 148 11.53 9.72 9.45
N PRO A 149 12.76 9.81 10.00
CA PRO A 149 13.31 11.07 10.50
C PRO A 149 13.42 12.14 9.42
N PHE A 150 13.83 11.77 8.19
CA PHE A 150 13.94 12.72 7.09
C PHE A 150 12.59 13.25 6.63
N VAL A 151 11.58 12.38 6.54
CA VAL A 151 10.20 12.79 6.18
C VAL A 151 9.62 13.70 7.26
N CYS A 152 9.74 13.33 8.54
CA CYS A 152 9.26 14.16 9.65
C CYS A 152 9.99 15.51 9.70
N TRP A 153 11.32 15.52 9.55
CA TRP A 153 12.11 16.74 9.52
C TRP A 153 11.73 17.63 8.35
N ARG A 154 11.53 17.06 7.16
CA ARG A 154 11.07 17.80 5.98
C ARG A 154 9.71 18.45 6.23
N LEU A 155 8.73 17.69 6.77
CA LEU A 155 7.40 18.22 7.06
C LEU A 155 7.44 19.34 8.10
N TRP A 156 8.33 19.26 9.08
CA TRP A 156 8.51 20.29 10.10
C TRP A 156 9.25 21.53 9.60
N LYS A 157 10.40 21.33 8.93
CA LYS A 157 11.28 22.44 8.49
C LYS A 157 10.79 23.15 7.24
N VAL A 158 10.31 22.40 6.25
CA VAL A 158 9.92 22.95 4.94
C VAL A 158 8.44 23.34 4.93
N GLY A 159 7.60 22.60 5.67
CA GLY A 159 6.17 22.88 5.90
C GLY A 159 5.29 22.83 4.64
N GLN A 160 5.73 23.46 3.56
CA GLN A 160 4.96 23.55 2.33
C GLN A 160 5.03 22.25 1.52
N VAL A 161 3.87 21.61 1.38
CA VAL A 161 3.67 20.50 0.43
C VAL A 161 2.88 21.07 -0.75
N PRO A 162 3.37 20.96 -2.00
CA PRO A 162 2.60 21.38 -3.17
C PRO A 162 1.18 20.81 -3.14
N ASP A 163 0.20 21.56 -3.59
CA ASP A 163 -1.21 21.16 -3.50
C ASP A 163 -1.48 19.78 -4.12
N ALA A 164 -0.87 19.50 -5.26
CA ALA A 164 -0.94 18.19 -5.92
C ALA A 164 -0.36 17.03 -5.09
N ALA A 165 0.57 17.32 -4.18
CA ALA A 165 1.21 16.32 -3.32
C ALA A 165 0.60 16.24 -1.90
N ARG A 166 -0.31 17.16 -1.51
CA ARG A 166 -0.95 17.16 -0.18
C ARG A 166 -1.64 15.83 0.17
N PRO A 167 -2.40 15.18 -0.75
CA PRO A 167 -3.01 13.90 -0.44
C PRO A 167 -1.99 12.80 -0.09
N THR A 168 -0.74 12.91 -0.55
CA THR A 168 0.31 11.93 -0.23
C THR A 168 0.71 11.93 1.25
N ALA A 169 0.36 12.95 2.02
CA ALA A 169 0.61 12.97 3.47
C ALA A 169 -0.13 11.82 4.21
N VAL A 170 -1.25 11.35 3.68
CA VAL A 170 -1.99 10.20 4.25
C VAL A 170 -1.18 8.90 4.14
N ILE A 171 -0.20 8.84 3.22
CA ILE A 171 0.71 7.71 3.06
C ILE A 171 1.52 7.45 4.33
N LEU A 172 1.69 8.45 5.22
CA LEU A 172 2.33 8.24 6.53
C LEU A 172 1.68 7.11 7.35
N ALA A 173 0.40 6.83 7.15
CA ALA A 173 -0.31 5.74 7.83
C ALA A 173 0.06 4.33 7.31
N VAL A 174 0.71 4.25 6.13
CA VAL A 174 0.99 2.95 5.49
C VAL A 174 2.15 2.19 6.14
N PRO A 175 3.33 2.79 6.38
CA PRO A 175 4.56 2.05 6.65
C PRO A 175 4.45 1.07 7.82
N ALA A 176 4.09 1.56 9.00
CA ALA A 176 3.99 0.72 10.19
C ALA A 176 2.89 -0.35 10.06
N SER A 177 1.74 0.02 9.46
CA SER A 177 0.62 -0.90 9.21
C SER A 177 1.04 -2.01 8.24
N MET A 178 1.73 -1.65 7.15
CA MET A 178 2.20 -2.62 6.16
C MET A 178 3.26 -3.56 6.72
N LEU A 179 4.19 -3.03 7.53
CA LEU A 179 5.16 -3.85 8.25
C LEU A 179 4.47 -4.81 9.21
N LEU A 180 3.47 -4.35 9.95
CA LEU A 180 2.73 -5.21 10.88
C LEU A 180 2.03 -6.34 10.14
N VAL A 181 1.35 -6.06 9.03
CA VAL A 181 0.73 -7.10 8.19
C VAL A 181 1.78 -8.07 7.65
N GLY A 182 2.88 -7.57 7.08
CA GLY A 182 3.97 -8.40 6.57
C GLY A 182 4.58 -9.29 7.67
N TYR A 183 4.75 -8.75 8.89
CA TYR A 183 5.24 -9.50 10.04
C TYR A 183 4.27 -10.62 10.44
N MET A 184 2.98 -10.30 10.55
CA MET A 184 1.95 -11.29 10.89
C MET A 184 1.85 -12.42 9.87
N VAL A 185 2.11 -12.16 8.60
CA VAL A 185 2.01 -13.16 7.52
C VAL A 185 3.28 -13.99 7.38
N SER A 186 4.46 -13.35 7.40
CA SER A 186 5.71 -14.01 6.98
C SER A 186 6.48 -14.67 8.13
N PHE A 187 6.17 -14.36 9.37
CA PHE A 187 6.86 -14.93 10.53
C PHE A 187 5.95 -15.90 11.29
N GLU A 188 6.48 -17.06 11.66
CA GLU A 188 5.75 -18.05 12.47
C GLU A 188 5.67 -17.59 13.93
N VAL A 189 6.81 -17.23 14.49
CA VAL A 189 6.90 -16.68 15.86
C VAL A 189 6.78 -15.17 15.80
N LYS A 190 5.88 -14.61 16.61
CA LYS A 190 5.65 -13.17 16.72
C LYS A 190 6.19 -12.68 18.05
N GLU A 191 7.27 -11.93 17.99
CA GLU A 191 7.85 -11.31 19.18
C GLU A 191 6.95 -10.18 19.69
N PRO A 192 6.41 -10.26 20.90
CA PRO A 192 5.46 -9.27 21.41
C PRO A 192 5.97 -7.82 21.35
N PRO A 193 7.24 -7.50 21.68
CA PRO A 193 7.74 -6.13 21.61
C PRO A 193 7.65 -5.54 20.22
N LEU A 194 7.93 -6.35 19.18
CA LEU A 194 7.88 -5.89 17.79
C LEU A 194 6.44 -5.69 17.31
N VAL A 195 5.52 -6.60 17.71
CA VAL A 195 4.09 -6.46 17.43
C VAL A 195 3.54 -5.17 18.01
N TRP A 196 3.82 -4.90 19.30
CA TRP A 196 3.34 -3.71 19.97
C TRP A 196 3.97 -2.42 19.41
N LEU A 197 5.27 -2.43 19.11
CA LEU A 197 5.95 -1.30 18.49
C LEU A 197 5.26 -0.92 17.17
N LEU A 198 5.08 -1.90 16.27
CA LEU A 198 4.48 -1.66 14.97
C LEU A 198 3.00 -1.26 15.07
N LEU A 199 2.25 -1.85 16.02
CA LEU A 199 0.86 -1.50 16.27
C LEU A 199 0.72 -0.05 16.77
N VAL A 200 1.52 0.36 17.75
CA VAL A 200 1.48 1.73 18.29
C VAL A 200 1.82 2.73 17.18
N LEU A 201 2.89 2.49 16.43
CA LEU A 201 3.25 3.35 15.28
C LEU A 201 2.14 3.37 14.22
N SER A 202 1.53 2.21 13.91
CA SER A 202 0.40 2.11 12.98
C SER A 202 -0.78 2.98 13.43
N LEU A 203 -1.18 2.88 14.69
CA LEU A 203 -2.30 3.65 15.24
C LEU A 203 -2.00 5.15 15.32
N CYS A 204 -0.79 5.53 15.73
CA CYS A 204 -0.36 6.93 15.76
C CYS A 204 -0.44 7.57 14.37
N PHE A 205 0.15 6.92 13.37
CA PHE A 205 0.14 7.45 12.00
C PHE A 205 -1.22 7.30 11.31
N TYR A 206 -2.04 6.33 11.69
CA TYR A 206 -3.44 6.27 11.28
C TYR A 206 -4.21 7.51 11.72
N GLY A 207 -4.04 7.93 12.98
CA GLY A 207 -4.65 9.17 13.50
C GLY A 207 -4.21 10.41 12.71
N VAL A 208 -2.91 10.50 12.37
CA VAL A 208 -2.38 11.55 11.47
C VAL A 208 -3.06 11.46 10.10
N GLY A 209 -3.13 10.27 9.49
CA GLY A 209 -3.77 10.05 8.19
C GLY A 209 -5.24 10.46 8.17
N VAL A 210 -6.01 10.07 9.19
CA VAL A 210 -7.42 10.47 9.34
C VAL A 210 -7.56 12.00 9.48
N SER A 211 -6.67 12.66 10.22
CA SER A 211 -6.68 14.12 10.36
C SER A 211 -6.50 14.83 9.01
N TYR A 212 -5.62 14.32 8.15
CA TYR A 212 -5.47 14.82 6.78
C TYR A 212 -6.68 14.51 5.91
N LEU A 213 -7.24 13.30 6.02
CA LEU A 213 -8.47 12.91 5.30
C LEU A 213 -9.60 13.89 5.61
N LEU A 214 -9.88 14.17 6.90
CA LEU A 214 -10.96 15.08 7.32
C LEU A 214 -10.79 16.51 6.80
N ARG A 215 -9.56 16.95 6.56
CA ARG A 215 -9.28 18.26 5.96
C ARG A 215 -9.46 18.25 4.44
N LEU A 216 -8.96 17.20 3.79
CA LEU A 216 -8.88 17.12 2.34
C LEU A 216 -10.18 16.59 1.69
N CYS A 217 -11.01 15.83 2.39
CA CYS A 217 -12.30 15.39 1.86
C CYS A 217 -13.29 16.55 1.57
N ARG A 218 -13.00 17.73 2.12
CA ARG A 218 -13.78 18.97 1.87
C ARG A 218 -13.28 19.75 0.65
N THR A 219 -12.18 19.36 0.05
CA THR A 219 -11.64 20.00 -1.16
C THR A 219 -12.23 19.38 -2.42
N SER A 220 -12.10 20.08 -3.56
CA SER A 220 -12.51 19.54 -4.86
C SER A 220 -11.77 18.22 -5.14
N PHE A 221 -12.50 17.24 -5.68
CA PHE A 221 -11.92 15.93 -5.99
C PHE A 221 -10.82 16.05 -7.06
N THR A 222 -9.70 15.42 -6.79
CA THR A 222 -8.58 15.26 -7.74
C THR A 222 -8.15 13.80 -7.76
N PRO A 223 -7.50 13.32 -8.84
CA PRO A 223 -6.96 11.95 -8.88
C PRO A 223 -6.05 11.61 -7.70
N GLY A 224 -5.41 12.59 -7.06
CA GLY A 224 -4.59 12.41 -5.86
C GLY A 224 -5.33 11.84 -4.65
N HIS A 225 -6.66 11.98 -4.60
CA HIS A 225 -7.50 11.41 -3.53
C HIS A 225 -7.46 9.88 -3.48
N ALA A 226 -6.99 9.20 -4.54
CA ALA A 226 -6.71 7.75 -4.49
C ALA A 226 -5.73 7.37 -3.36
N ALA A 227 -4.85 8.30 -2.98
CA ALA A 227 -3.89 8.09 -1.89
C ALA A 227 -4.55 7.82 -0.52
N PHE A 228 -5.85 8.06 -0.36
CA PHE A 228 -6.57 7.78 0.89
C PHE A 228 -6.99 6.32 1.05
N ALA A 229 -7.21 5.60 -0.05
CA ALA A 229 -7.80 4.25 -0.01
C ALA A 229 -6.86 3.24 0.68
N PHE A 230 -5.68 3.03 0.13
CA PHE A 230 -4.76 2.01 0.61
C PHE A 230 -4.32 2.18 2.07
N PRO A 231 -3.97 3.40 2.56
CA PRO A 231 -3.57 3.61 3.95
C PRO A 231 -4.62 3.15 4.97
N LEU A 232 -5.89 3.43 4.71
CA LEU A 232 -6.97 3.08 5.62
C LEU A 232 -7.25 1.57 5.61
N VAL A 233 -7.21 0.95 4.43
CA VAL A 233 -7.41 -0.50 4.27
C VAL A 233 -6.30 -1.28 4.97
N ILE A 234 -5.03 -0.92 4.75
CA ILE A 234 -3.90 -1.66 5.33
C ILE A 234 -3.83 -1.50 6.85
N SER A 235 -4.21 -0.31 7.38
CA SER A 235 -4.27 -0.07 8.82
C SER A 235 -5.38 -0.89 9.48
N ALA A 236 -6.56 -0.97 8.86
CA ALA A 236 -7.64 -1.83 9.34
C ALA A 236 -7.24 -3.31 9.36
N LEU A 237 -6.60 -3.78 8.29
CA LEU A 237 -6.10 -5.15 8.19
C LEU A 237 -5.05 -5.44 9.28
N ALA A 238 -4.11 -4.53 9.51
CA ALA A 238 -3.08 -4.68 10.53
C ALA A 238 -3.68 -4.85 11.93
N VAL A 239 -4.67 -4.02 12.28
CA VAL A 239 -5.36 -4.12 13.59
C VAL A 239 -6.17 -5.40 13.69
N GLN A 240 -6.89 -5.81 12.64
CA GLN A 240 -7.67 -7.07 12.65
C GLN A 240 -6.77 -8.29 12.82
N MET A 241 -5.63 -8.35 12.10
CA MET A 241 -4.68 -9.47 12.25
C MET A 241 -4.07 -9.51 13.64
N THR A 242 -3.75 -8.35 14.22
CA THR A 242 -3.25 -8.26 15.59
C THR A 242 -4.32 -8.68 16.61
N ALA A 243 -5.57 -8.27 16.40
CA ALA A 243 -6.70 -8.70 17.23
C ALA A 243 -6.87 -10.23 17.21
N GLY A 244 -6.79 -10.84 16.02
CA GLY A 244 -6.84 -12.30 15.87
C GLY A 244 -5.69 -13.03 16.55
N HIS A 245 -4.50 -12.41 16.58
CA HIS A 245 -3.32 -12.97 17.23
C HIS A 245 -3.35 -12.83 18.77
N THR A 246 -3.80 -11.66 19.26
CA THR A 246 -3.77 -11.33 20.71
C THR A 246 -5.04 -11.77 21.46
N GLY A 247 -6.14 -11.99 20.75
CA GLY A 247 -7.46 -12.27 21.33
C GLY A 247 -8.13 -11.08 22.03
N LEU A 248 -7.58 -9.85 21.88
CA LEU A 248 -8.07 -8.66 22.58
C LEU A 248 -9.34 -8.10 21.91
N ALA A 249 -10.47 -8.19 22.59
CA ALA A 249 -11.78 -7.78 22.05
C ALA A 249 -11.83 -6.32 21.60
N TRP A 250 -11.20 -5.40 22.33
CA TRP A 250 -11.18 -3.97 21.95
C TRP A 250 -10.48 -3.73 20.63
N MET A 251 -9.42 -4.51 20.31
CA MET A 251 -8.75 -4.40 19.00
C MET A 251 -9.65 -4.91 17.88
N ALA A 252 -10.44 -5.97 18.12
CA ALA A 252 -11.39 -6.46 17.13
C ALA A 252 -12.44 -5.39 16.79
N VAL A 253 -12.99 -4.73 17.82
CA VAL A 253 -13.93 -3.61 17.63
C VAL A 253 -13.27 -2.47 16.85
N LEU A 254 -12.05 -2.06 17.25
CA LEU A 254 -11.30 -1.02 16.55
C LEU A 254 -11.05 -1.39 15.07
N GLY A 255 -10.65 -2.63 14.81
CA GLY A 255 -10.43 -3.13 13.45
C GLY A 255 -11.70 -3.08 12.59
N HIS A 256 -12.87 -3.43 13.16
CA HIS A 256 -14.14 -3.31 12.44
C HIS A 256 -14.50 -1.85 12.15
N VAL A 257 -14.31 -0.94 13.10
CA VAL A 257 -14.54 0.49 12.90
C VAL A 257 -13.63 1.04 11.80
N GLN A 258 -12.33 0.71 11.83
CA GLN A 258 -11.39 1.12 10.78
C GLN A 258 -11.76 0.53 9.42
N THR A 259 -12.25 -0.71 9.36
CA THR A 259 -12.73 -1.32 8.12
C THR A 259 -13.94 -0.59 7.56
N ALA A 260 -14.92 -0.25 8.40
CA ALA A 260 -16.08 0.53 7.96
C ALA A 260 -15.66 1.89 7.38
N ILE A 261 -14.75 2.60 8.05
CA ILE A 261 -14.19 3.86 7.54
C ILE A 261 -13.47 3.64 6.20
N ALA A 262 -12.64 2.61 6.10
CA ALA A 262 -11.91 2.29 4.86
C ALA A 262 -12.86 2.02 3.69
N VAL A 263 -13.92 1.22 3.90
CA VAL A 263 -14.95 0.93 2.88
C VAL A 263 -15.63 2.22 2.41
N LEU A 264 -16.06 3.07 3.34
CA LEU A 264 -16.72 4.33 2.99
C LEU A 264 -15.81 5.24 2.16
N VAL A 265 -14.53 5.34 2.53
CA VAL A 265 -13.55 6.16 1.81
C VAL A 265 -13.23 5.58 0.43
N VAL A 266 -13.09 4.26 0.32
CA VAL A 266 -12.88 3.60 -0.99
C VAL A 266 -14.05 3.86 -1.92
N LEU A 267 -15.30 3.74 -1.43
CA LEU A 267 -16.51 4.02 -2.22
C LEU A 267 -16.59 5.49 -2.62
N TRP A 268 -16.24 6.39 -1.70
CA TRP A 268 -16.20 7.84 -1.99
C TRP A 268 -15.15 8.17 -3.07
N VAL A 269 -13.95 7.61 -2.98
CA VAL A 269 -12.89 7.78 -3.98
C VAL A 269 -13.32 7.21 -5.33
N LEU A 270 -13.90 6.01 -5.35
CA LEU A 270 -14.42 5.39 -6.58
C LEU A 270 -15.50 6.26 -7.23
N GLY A 271 -16.46 6.76 -6.44
CA GLY A 271 -17.50 7.68 -6.93
C GLY A 271 -16.91 8.99 -7.48
N GLY A 272 -15.86 9.51 -6.84
CA GLY A 272 -15.11 10.67 -7.32
C GLY A 272 -14.44 10.42 -8.66
N TYR A 273 -13.80 9.27 -8.84
CA TYR A 273 -13.21 8.88 -10.13
C TYR A 273 -14.25 8.70 -11.24
N LEU A 274 -15.39 8.07 -10.95
CA LEU A 274 -16.46 7.91 -11.93
C LEU A 274 -16.98 9.27 -12.41
N LYS A 275 -17.18 10.23 -11.50
CA LYS A 275 -17.55 11.61 -11.87
C LYS A 275 -16.46 12.34 -12.66
N PHE A 276 -15.20 12.09 -12.32
CA PHE A 276 -14.05 12.72 -13.00
C PHE A 276 -13.86 12.19 -14.42
N LEU A 277 -14.06 10.89 -14.65
CA LEU A 277 -13.89 10.24 -15.95
C LEU A 277 -15.10 10.42 -16.87
N PHE A 278 -16.30 10.55 -16.30
CA PHE A 278 -17.55 10.72 -17.01
C PHE A 278 -18.25 12.00 -16.55
N PRO A 279 -17.68 13.18 -16.86
CA PRO A 279 -18.35 14.45 -16.57
C PRO A 279 -19.65 14.51 -17.36
N LYS A 280 -20.75 14.85 -16.67
CA LYS A 280 -22.06 15.09 -17.31
C LYS A 280 -22.00 16.36 -18.15
#